data_5c1b26e554e4ad6ea08a975e94442f97
#
_entry.id   5c1b26e554e4ad6ea08a975e94442f97
#
_cell.length_a   1.000
_cell.length_b   1.000
_cell.length_c   1.000
_cell.angle_alpha   90.00
_cell.angle_beta   90.00
_cell.angle_gamma   90.00
#
_symmetry.space_group_name_H-M   'P 1'
#
loop_
_entity.id
_entity.type
_entity.pdbx_description
1 polymer ?
#
loop_
_entity_poly.entity_id
_entity_poly.type
_entity_poly.pdbx_seq_one_letter_code
_entity_poly.pdbx_strand_id
1 'polypeptide(L)'
;KIGTSGVAILAKHYGIPFYTLGPSSTIDFDTPTGADIHIEQRDPEEVKDMWYAEPMALKEVKSYNPSFDVTDHELLTGIVTERGIVYPPFEEKLFDR
;
A
#
# COMPACT_ATOMS: atom_id res chain seq x y z
N LYS A 1 -5.47 1.83 0.33
CA LYS A 1 -5.90 2.59 -0.86
C LYS A 1 -4.70 3.12 -1.64
N ILE A 2 -4.93 3.55 -2.86
CA ILE A 2 -3.90 4.13 -3.72
C ILE A 2 -3.37 5.42 -3.11
N GLY A 3 -2.06 5.59 -3.19
CA GLY A 3 -1.37 6.80 -2.73
C GLY A 3 0.02 6.53 -2.16
N THR A 4 0.21 5.40 -1.49
CA THR A 4 1.46 5.08 -0.79
C THR A 4 2.65 5.01 -1.75
N SER A 5 2.49 4.38 -2.90
CA SER A 5 3.57 4.26 -3.89
C SER A 5 4.04 5.63 -4.39
N GLY A 6 3.10 6.53 -4.69
CA GLY A 6 3.43 7.90 -5.13
C GLY A 6 4.21 8.67 -4.07
N VAL A 7 3.79 8.58 -2.81
CA VAL A 7 4.49 9.24 -1.70
C VAL A 7 5.89 8.66 -1.52
N ALA A 8 6.03 7.33 -1.62
CA ALA A 8 7.33 6.67 -1.49
C ALA A 8 8.30 7.09 -2.61
N ILE A 9 7.80 7.20 -3.84
CA ILE A 9 8.60 7.67 -4.99
C ILE A 9 9.09 9.11 -4.76
N LEU A 10 8.21 9.99 -4.31
CA LEU A 10 8.56 11.37 -4.01
C LEU A 10 9.59 11.45 -2.88
N ALA A 11 9.41 10.67 -1.83
CA ALA A 11 10.35 10.62 -0.72
C ALA A 11 11.74 10.19 -1.20
N LYS A 12 11.82 9.18 -2.04
CA LYS A 12 13.09 8.72 -2.60
C LYS A 12 13.74 9.79 -3.48
N HIS A 13 12.96 10.44 -4.31
CA HIS A 13 13.45 11.51 -5.19
C HIS A 13 14.10 12.65 -4.39
N TYR A 14 13.50 13.02 -3.28
CA TYR A 14 13.99 14.11 -2.42
C TYR A 14 14.94 13.65 -1.31
N GLY A 15 15.32 12.37 -1.28
CA GLY A 15 16.22 11.84 -0.26
C GLY A 15 15.63 11.78 1.15
N ILE A 16 14.32 11.68 1.26
CA ILE A 16 13.62 11.60 2.54
C ILE A 16 13.42 10.13 2.91
N PRO A 17 13.81 9.71 4.14
CA PRO A 17 13.51 8.34 4.58
C PRO A 17 12.02 8.07 4.60
N PHE A 18 11.65 6.85 4.17
CA PHE A 18 10.27 6.42 4.12
C PHE A 18 10.11 5.08 4.82
N TYR A 19 9.30 5.05 5.87
CA TYR A 19 9.04 3.86 6.68
C TYR A 19 7.58 3.44 6.55
N THR A 20 7.35 2.12 6.51
CA THR A 20 6.01 1.58 6.63
C THR A 20 5.85 0.92 8.00
N LEU A 21 4.69 1.06 8.60
CA LEU A 21 4.37 0.53 9.92
C LEU A 21 3.21 -0.43 9.83
N GLY A 22 3.35 -1.59 10.45
CA GLY A 22 2.28 -2.56 10.52
C GLY A 22 2.64 -3.73 11.42
N PRO A 23 1.64 -4.41 11.99
CA PRO A 23 1.91 -5.59 12.80
C PRO A 23 2.43 -6.74 11.93
N SER A 24 3.26 -7.60 12.50
CA SER A 24 3.84 -8.73 11.77
C SER A 24 2.78 -9.69 11.20
N SER A 25 1.57 -9.69 11.78
CA SER A 25 0.45 -10.50 11.28
C SER A 25 -0.02 -10.09 9.89
N THR A 26 0.33 -8.90 9.42
CA THR A 26 -0.01 -8.43 8.07
C THR A 26 0.99 -8.83 6.99
N ILE A 27 2.09 -9.45 7.39
CA ILE A 27 3.13 -9.91 6.45
C ILE A 27 2.70 -11.24 5.85
N ASP A 28 2.61 -11.29 4.52
CA ASP A 28 2.31 -12.51 3.79
C ASP A 28 3.60 -13.09 3.20
N PHE A 29 4.10 -14.14 3.82
CA PHE A 29 5.32 -14.80 3.39
C PHE A 29 5.13 -15.68 2.14
N ASP A 30 3.88 -15.93 1.74
CA ASP A 30 3.55 -16.74 0.57
C ASP A 30 3.43 -15.93 -0.72
N THR A 31 3.53 -14.60 -0.64
CA THR A 31 3.47 -13.70 -1.78
C THR A 31 4.86 -13.12 -2.06
N PRO A 32 5.63 -13.72 -2.98
CA PRO A 32 7.04 -13.37 -3.16
C PRO A 32 7.28 -12.02 -3.82
N THR A 33 6.36 -11.56 -4.68
CA THR A 33 6.52 -10.28 -5.38
C THR A 33 5.20 -9.48 -5.40
N GLY A 34 5.33 -8.17 -5.66
CA GLY A 34 4.16 -7.30 -5.80
C GLY A 34 3.23 -7.71 -6.94
N ALA A 35 3.78 -8.34 -7.99
CA ALA A 35 2.97 -8.84 -9.11
C ALA A 35 2.03 -9.98 -8.72
N ASP A 36 2.33 -10.69 -7.64
CA ASP A 36 1.52 -11.80 -7.14
C ASP A 36 0.37 -11.34 -6.23
N ILE A 37 0.31 -10.05 -5.90
CA ILE A 37 -0.75 -9.51 -5.06
C ILE A 37 -2.02 -9.35 -5.89
N HIS A 38 -3.09 -10.02 -5.45
CA HIS A 38 -4.41 -9.83 -6.03
C HIS A 38 -5.05 -8.58 -5.42
N ILE A 39 -5.28 -7.57 -6.24
CA ILE A 39 -5.89 -6.32 -5.78
C ILE A 39 -7.38 -6.34 -6.10
N GLU A 40 -8.20 -6.34 -5.05
CA GLU A 40 -9.64 -6.30 -5.18
C GLU A 40 -10.09 -4.98 -5.79
N GLN A 41 -10.97 -5.07 -6.79
CA GLN A 41 -11.66 -3.91 -7.33
C GLN A 41 -12.95 -3.73 -6.54
N ARG A 42 -13.06 -2.60 -5.86
CA ARG A 42 -14.24 -2.26 -5.06
C ARG A 42 -15.30 -1.60 -5.93
N ASP A 43 -16.54 -1.59 -5.43
CA ASP A 43 -17.65 -0.94 -6.12
C ASP A 43 -17.32 0.54 -6.35
N PRO A 44 -17.41 1.04 -7.61
CA PRO A 44 -17.19 2.46 -7.91
C PRO A 44 -18.07 3.41 -7.10
N GLU A 45 -19.27 2.98 -6.73
CA GLU A 45 -20.21 3.80 -5.97
C GLU A 45 -19.71 4.10 -4.54
N GLU A 46 -18.78 3.33 -4.00
CA GLU A 46 -18.15 3.64 -2.71
C GLU A 46 -17.47 5.00 -2.71
N VAL A 47 -16.96 5.41 -3.87
CA VAL A 47 -16.25 6.69 -4.03
C VAL A 47 -17.19 7.82 -4.41
N LYS A 48 -18.26 7.49 -5.18
CA LYS A 48 -19.13 8.50 -5.80
C LYS A 48 -20.37 8.82 -4.98
N ASP A 49 -21.03 7.82 -4.42
CA ASP A 49 -22.41 7.97 -3.97
C ASP A 49 -22.74 7.22 -2.67
N MET A 50 -22.33 5.97 -2.55
CA MET A 50 -22.81 5.02 -1.52
C MET A 50 -22.82 5.58 -0.09
N TRP A 51 -21.80 6.35 0.29
CA TRP A 51 -21.62 6.87 1.64
C TRP A 51 -21.98 8.35 1.79
N TYR A 52 -22.55 8.95 0.75
CA TYR A 52 -22.81 10.39 0.71
C TYR A 52 -24.29 10.67 0.58
N ALA A 53 -24.75 11.75 1.21
CA ALA A 53 -26.14 12.21 1.09
C ALA A 53 -26.48 12.64 -0.34
N GLU A 54 -25.49 13.16 -1.06
CA GLU A 54 -25.56 13.50 -2.47
C GLU A 54 -24.34 12.97 -3.21
N PRO A 55 -24.48 12.58 -4.49
CA PRO A 55 -23.33 12.10 -5.25
C PRO A 55 -22.18 13.10 -5.28
N MET A 56 -20.96 12.61 -5.12
CA MET A 56 -19.75 13.43 -5.15
C MET A 56 -19.20 13.61 -6.56
N ALA A 57 -19.75 12.89 -7.55
CA ALA A 57 -19.34 12.99 -8.94
C ALA A 57 -20.54 12.82 -9.85
N LEU A 58 -20.39 13.20 -11.12
CA LEU A 58 -21.42 13.01 -12.13
C LEU A 58 -21.69 11.51 -12.32
N LYS A 59 -22.97 11.16 -12.53
CA LYS A 59 -23.40 9.76 -12.65
C LYS A 59 -22.73 9.02 -13.78
N GLU A 60 -22.47 9.69 -14.89
CA GLU A 60 -21.86 9.11 -16.09
C GLU A 60 -20.35 8.90 -15.99
N VAL A 61 -19.71 9.45 -14.96
CA VAL A 61 -18.27 9.28 -14.72
C VAL A 61 -18.00 7.91 -14.10
N LYS A 62 -17.10 7.16 -14.72
CA LYS A 62 -16.63 5.89 -14.19
C LYS A 62 -15.61 6.13 -13.09
N SER A 63 -15.69 5.34 -12.01
CA SER A 63 -14.74 5.42 -10.91
C SER A 63 -13.84 4.19 -10.88
N TYR A 64 -12.54 4.42 -10.80
CA TYR A 64 -11.53 3.39 -10.57
C TYR A 64 -11.32 3.25 -9.07
N ASN A 65 -11.62 2.08 -8.51
CA ASN A 65 -11.67 1.88 -7.07
C ASN A 65 -11.00 0.59 -6.60
N PRO A 66 -9.68 0.41 -6.85
CA PRO A 66 -8.94 -0.71 -6.27
C PRO A 66 -8.80 -0.55 -4.76
N SER A 67 -8.75 -1.68 -4.04
CA SER A 67 -8.65 -1.67 -2.58
C SER A 67 -7.30 -1.18 -2.08
N PHE A 68 -6.22 -1.55 -2.78
CA PHE A 68 -4.86 -1.34 -2.31
C PHE A 68 -3.97 -0.78 -3.40
N ASP A 69 -2.86 -0.22 -2.95
CA ASP A 69 -1.73 0.17 -3.77
C ASP A 69 -0.57 -0.79 -3.51
N VAL A 70 0.33 -0.93 -4.47
CA VAL A 70 1.56 -1.73 -4.31
C VAL A 70 2.74 -0.79 -4.33
N THR A 71 3.52 -0.80 -3.25
CA THR A 71 4.74 -0.02 -3.13
C THR A 71 5.95 -0.94 -3.24
N ASP A 72 6.87 -0.62 -4.15
CA ASP A 72 8.10 -1.40 -4.32
C ASP A 72 8.97 -1.31 -3.07
N HIS A 73 9.52 -2.45 -2.63
CA HIS A 73 10.36 -2.51 -1.44
C HIS A 73 11.62 -1.65 -1.56
N GLU A 74 12.11 -1.42 -2.77
CA GLU A 74 13.30 -0.58 -3.01
C GLU A 74 13.08 0.88 -2.61
N LEU A 75 11.82 1.30 -2.50
CA LEU A 75 11.46 2.65 -2.08
C LEU A 75 11.42 2.80 -0.56
N LEU A 76 11.47 1.69 0.18
CA LEU A 76 11.36 1.69 1.63
C LEU A 76 12.71 1.81 2.30
N THR A 77 12.81 2.70 3.28
CA THR A 77 13.97 2.79 4.17
C THR A 77 13.93 1.67 5.20
N GLY A 78 12.76 1.38 5.73
CA GLY A 78 12.58 0.34 6.73
C GLY A 78 11.12 -0.02 6.94
N ILE A 79 10.91 -1.15 7.61
CA ILE A 79 9.59 -1.65 8.00
C ILE A 79 9.54 -1.75 9.52
N VAL A 80 8.57 -1.09 10.11
CA VAL A 80 8.39 -1.07 11.58
C VAL A 80 7.27 -2.03 11.96
N THR A 81 7.59 -2.99 12.83
CA THR A 81 6.61 -3.92 13.38
C THR A 81 6.68 -3.87 14.91
N GLU A 82 5.85 -4.66 15.60
CA GLU A 82 5.91 -4.80 17.05
C GLU A 82 7.22 -5.43 17.54
N ARG A 83 7.99 -6.01 16.63
CA ARG A 83 9.29 -6.62 16.93
C ARG A 83 10.47 -5.67 16.74
N GLY A 84 10.20 -4.46 16.24
CA GLY A 84 11.21 -3.45 15.98
C GLY A 84 11.26 -3.03 14.52
N ILE A 85 12.34 -2.37 14.15
CA ILE A 85 12.55 -1.85 12.80
C ILE A 85 13.41 -2.81 12.01
N VAL A 86 12.96 -3.17 10.81
CA VAL A 86 13.69 -4.00 9.87
C VAL A 86 14.20 -3.14 8.73
N TYR A 87 15.50 -3.23 8.44
CA TYR A 87 16.14 -2.55 7.31
C TYR A 87 16.45 -3.54 6.19
N PRO A 88 16.67 -3.06 4.96
CA PRO A 88 17.06 -3.97 3.88
C PRO A 88 18.36 -4.75 4.20
N PRO A 89 18.49 -5.98 3.73
CA PRO A 89 17.56 -6.71 2.88
C PRO A 89 16.38 -7.30 3.69
N PHE A 90 15.18 -6.97 3.28
CA PHE A 90 13.97 -7.34 4.02
C PHE A 90 13.72 -8.85 4.01
N GLU A 91 13.98 -9.52 2.90
CA GLU A 91 13.75 -10.94 2.76
C GLU A 91 14.43 -11.75 3.85
N GLU A 92 15.71 -11.48 4.11
CA GLU A 92 16.47 -12.20 5.14
C GLU A 92 15.98 -11.90 6.55
N LYS A 93 15.67 -10.63 6.83
CA LYS A 93 15.36 -10.16 8.18
C LYS A 93 13.92 -10.38 8.60
N LEU A 94 12.98 -10.34 7.66
CA LEU A 94 11.58 -10.59 7.94
C LEU A 94 11.30 -12.08 8.16
N PHE A 95 12.05 -12.95 7.52
CA PHE A 95 11.92 -14.40 7.69
C PHE A 95 12.63 -14.92 8.94
N ASP A 96 13.49 -14.14 9.54
CA ASP A 96 14.13 -14.46 10.81
C ASP A 96 13.18 -14.13 11.96
N ARG A 97 12.43 -15.13 12.37
CA ARG A 97 11.40 -15.01 13.40
C ARG A 97 11.92 -15.34 14.79
#